data_4178ce37a768253bcd2d2c476b7ff5d2
#
_entry.id   4178ce37a768253bcd2d2c476b7ff5d2
#
_cell.length_a   1.000
_cell.length_b   1.000
_cell.length_c   1.000
_cell.angle_alpha   90.00
_cell.angle_beta   90.00
_cell.angle_gamma   90.00
#
_symmetry.space_group_name_H-M   'P 1'
#
loop_
_entity.id
_entity.type
_entity.pdbx_description
1 polymer ?
#
loop_
_entity_poly.entity_id
_entity_poly.type
_entity_poly.pdbx_seq_one_letter_code
_entity_poly.pdbx_strand_id
1 'polypeptide(L)'
;MQAGIKYNIDAIKENGEPLAPKKNADKFTRQCGVIVRDQIPISVQEWNKPAKGDQGVTFVDGRAKDLLWESLMAHFTLPDHLTDEEREKVKKSALKKMAIAFNNHKKRIWAKYQADGKKTPAFKGTLEKAKDHWDAFVQFKESEEAKERSRINKINAVRKKVAPYSGARWLPGRPA
;
A
#
# COMPACT_ATOMS: atom_id res chain seq x y z
N MET A 1 18.72 -10.21 3.74
CA MET A 1 18.71 -10.26 5.23
C MET A 1 19.24 -11.61 5.67
N GLN A 2 20.12 -11.64 6.66
CA GLN A 2 20.59 -12.90 7.23
C GLN A 2 19.42 -13.59 7.92
N ALA A 3 19.21 -14.87 7.62
CA ALA A 3 18.21 -15.69 8.27
C ALA A 3 18.50 -15.77 9.78
N GLY A 4 17.54 -15.46 10.61
CA GLY A 4 17.56 -15.66 12.06
C GLY A 4 17.71 -14.42 12.93
N ILE A 5 18.03 -13.23 12.39
CA ILE A 5 18.12 -12.00 13.19
C ILE A 5 16.83 -11.18 13.02
N LYS A 6 16.09 -11.01 14.12
CA LYS A 6 14.94 -10.10 14.17
C LYS A 6 15.37 -8.71 14.62
N TYR A 7 14.74 -7.69 14.07
CA TYR A 7 14.93 -6.31 14.46
C TYR A 7 13.89 -5.91 15.51
N ASN A 8 14.37 -5.45 16.67
CA ASN A 8 13.47 -5.02 17.75
C ASN A 8 12.82 -3.68 17.42
N ILE A 9 11.54 -3.59 17.66
CA ILE A 9 10.79 -2.34 17.75
C ILE A 9 10.59 -2.09 19.25
N ASP A 10 11.09 -0.99 19.77
CA ASP A 10 11.06 -0.68 21.20
C ASP A 10 9.90 0.24 21.58
N ALA A 11 9.38 1.01 20.61
CA ALA A 11 8.24 1.88 20.81
C ALA A 11 7.39 2.03 19.55
N ILE A 12 6.11 2.26 19.74
CA ILE A 12 5.13 2.56 18.69
C ILE A 12 4.45 3.90 18.96
N LYS A 13 3.93 4.51 17.89
CA LYS A 13 3.04 5.67 17.98
C LYS A 13 1.62 5.24 18.35
N GLU A 14 0.79 6.18 18.75
CA GLU A 14 -0.64 5.95 19.06
C GLU A 14 -1.43 5.26 17.92
N ASN A 15 -1.07 5.55 16.68
CA ASN A 15 -1.67 4.94 15.49
C ASN A 15 -1.09 3.56 15.11
N GLY A 16 -0.20 3.00 15.94
CA GLY A 16 0.45 1.69 15.73
C GLY A 16 1.68 1.73 14.82
N GLU A 17 2.13 2.88 14.35
CA GLU A 17 3.36 2.95 13.56
C GLU A 17 4.59 2.75 14.45
N PRO A 18 5.57 1.92 14.03
CA PRO A 18 6.85 1.83 14.72
C PRO A 18 7.53 3.19 14.85
N LEU A 19 8.03 3.48 16.03
CA LEU A 19 8.67 4.75 16.36
C LEU A 19 10.16 4.60 16.61
N ALA A 20 10.55 3.66 17.45
CA ALA A 20 11.93 3.48 17.88
C ALA A 20 12.38 2.02 17.88
N PRO A 21 13.68 1.75 17.67
CA PRO A 21 14.67 2.70 17.17
C PRO A 21 14.33 3.16 15.75
N LYS A 22 14.61 4.41 15.42
CA LYS A 22 14.27 4.98 14.10
C LYS A 22 14.78 4.12 12.93
N LYS A 23 16.01 3.60 13.02
CA LYS A 23 16.60 2.72 12.00
C LYS A 23 15.74 1.46 11.75
N ASN A 24 15.20 0.86 12.81
CA ASN A 24 14.36 -0.34 12.70
C ASN A 24 12.94 0.01 12.24
N ALA A 25 12.40 1.15 12.64
CA ALA A 25 11.13 1.68 12.12
C ALA A 25 11.19 1.95 10.61
N ASP A 26 12.30 2.51 10.13
CA ASP A 26 12.54 2.72 8.70
C ASP A 26 12.66 1.38 7.93
N LYS A 27 13.37 0.39 8.51
CA LYS A 27 13.45 -0.96 7.96
C LYS A 27 12.08 -1.64 7.90
N PHE A 28 11.27 -1.49 8.95
CA PHE A 28 9.92 -2.02 9.00
C PHE A 28 9.07 -1.50 7.84
N THR A 29 9.10 -0.19 7.61
CA THR A 29 8.37 0.44 6.51
C THR A 29 8.86 -0.06 5.13
N ARG A 30 10.18 -0.18 4.93
CA ARG A 30 10.74 -0.72 3.69
C ARG A 30 10.36 -2.18 3.48
N GLN A 31 10.38 -2.98 4.54
CA GLN A 31 10.05 -4.40 4.47
C GLN A 31 8.57 -4.63 4.11
N CYS A 32 7.66 -3.78 4.57
CA CYS A 32 6.28 -3.80 4.10
C CYS A 32 6.19 -3.72 2.58
N GLY A 33 6.94 -2.81 1.97
CA GLY A 33 6.98 -2.67 0.51
C GLY A 33 7.62 -3.84 -0.22
N VAL A 34 8.64 -4.46 0.36
CA VAL A 34 9.30 -5.65 -0.21
C VAL A 34 8.34 -6.84 -0.19
N ILE A 35 7.76 -7.14 0.98
CA ILE A 35 6.90 -8.31 1.19
C ILE A 35 5.66 -8.24 0.27
N VAL A 36 4.99 -7.10 0.20
CA VAL A 36 3.77 -7.00 -0.62
C VAL A 36 4.05 -7.18 -2.11
N ARG A 37 5.16 -6.66 -2.60
CA ARG A 37 5.57 -6.86 -4.01
C ARG A 37 5.99 -8.29 -4.30
N ASP A 38 6.51 -8.97 -3.30
CA ASP A 38 6.96 -10.37 -3.44
C ASP A 38 5.79 -11.35 -3.40
N GLN A 39 4.77 -11.09 -2.59
CA GLN A 39 3.71 -12.06 -2.29
C GLN A 39 2.38 -11.77 -3.01
N ILE A 40 2.10 -10.52 -3.38
CA ILE A 40 0.84 -10.17 -4.05
C ILE A 40 1.08 -9.95 -5.55
N PRO A 41 0.43 -10.75 -6.42
CA PRO A 41 0.53 -10.59 -7.86
C PRO A 41 0.05 -9.22 -8.33
N ILE A 42 0.73 -8.62 -9.30
CA ILE A 42 0.32 -7.32 -9.87
C ILE A 42 -1.05 -7.36 -10.56
N SER A 43 -1.51 -8.53 -10.95
CA SER A 43 -2.85 -8.76 -11.53
C SER A 43 -3.99 -8.59 -10.53
N VAL A 44 -3.71 -8.62 -9.21
CA VAL A 44 -4.72 -8.33 -8.19
C VAL A 44 -5.16 -6.87 -8.32
N GLN A 45 -6.45 -6.67 -8.50
CA GLN A 45 -7.02 -5.38 -8.88
C GLN A 45 -7.17 -4.45 -7.69
N GLU A 46 -7.73 -4.94 -6.58
CA GLU A 46 -8.08 -4.15 -5.41
C GLU A 46 -7.38 -4.65 -4.14
N TRP A 47 -7.16 -3.75 -3.19
CA TRP A 47 -6.64 -4.12 -1.88
C TRP A 47 -7.71 -4.68 -0.96
N ASN A 48 -8.89 -4.08 -0.99
CA ASN A 48 -10.02 -4.50 -0.17
C ASN A 48 -11.10 -5.16 -1.04
N LYS A 49 -11.94 -5.96 -0.37
CA LYS A 49 -13.12 -6.53 -1.01
C LYS A 49 -13.94 -5.42 -1.66
N PRO A 50 -14.29 -5.55 -2.96
CA PRO A 50 -15.10 -4.56 -3.65
C PRO A 50 -16.53 -4.48 -3.08
N ALA A 51 -17.22 -3.39 -3.39
CA ALA A 51 -18.62 -3.21 -3.02
C ALA A 51 -19.51 -4.30 -3.63
N LYS A 52 -20.70 -4.50 -3.06
CA LYS A 52 -21.68 -5.43 -3.62
C LYS A 52 -21.99 -5.06 -5.08
N GLY A 53 -21.85 -6.02 -5.99
CA GLY A 53 -22.10 -5.85 -7.42
C GLY A 53 -20.87 -6.00 -8.32
N ASP A 54 -19.67 -5.79 -7.79
CA ASP A 54 -18.42 -5.97 -8.53
C ASP A 54 -17.96 -7.44 -8.49
N GLN A 55 -18.73 -8.32 -9.12
CA GLN A 55 -18.37 -9.74 -9.22
C GLN A 55 -17.19 -9.91 -10.19
N GLY A 56 -16.24 -10.76 -9.80
CA GLY A 56 -15.06 -11.06 -10.62
C GLY A 56 -13.86 -10.14 -10.40
N VAL A 57 -13.97 -9.11 -9.54
CA VAL A 57 -12.84 -8.28 -9.16
C VAL A 57 -11.94 -9.04 -8.17
N THR A 58 -10.66 -9.16 -8.50
CA THR A 58 -9.67 -9.78 -7.61
C THR A 58 -9.21 -8.81 -6.53
N PHE A 59 -9.07 -9.29 -5.31
CA PHE A 59 -8.65 -8.47 -4.17
C PHE A 59 -7.77 -9.23 -3.19
N VAL A 60 -7.09 -8.50 -2.30
CA VAL A 60 -6.29 -9.09 -1.23
C VAL A 60 -7.22 -9.47 -0.08
N ASP A 61 -7.51 -10.75 0.06
CA ASP A 61 -8.40 -11.27 1.10
C ASP A 61 -7.77 -11.26 2.52
N GLY A 62 -8.56 -11.66 3.51
CA GLY A 62 -8.11 -11.69 4.90
C GLY A 62 -6.95 -12.66 5.12
N ARG A 63 -6.97 -13.82 4.48
CA ARG A 63 -5.89 -14.82 4.58
C ARG A 63 -4.58 -14.32 4.00
N ALA A 64 -4.64 -13.69 2.83
CA ALA A 64 -3.46 -13.08 2.22
C ALA A 64 -2.88 -11.97 3.11
N LYS A 65 -3.73 -11.14 3.72
CA LYS A 65 -3.31 -10.11 4.68
C LYS A 65 -2.64 -10.70 5.93
N ASP A 66 -3.15 -11.80 6.45
CA ASP A 66 -2.55 -12.50 7.59
C ASP A 66 -1.17 -13.07 7.23
N LEU A 67 -1.02 -13.68 6.06
CA LEU A 67 0.27 -14.17 5.58
C LEU A 67 1.30 -13.03 5.37
N LEU A 68 0.86 -11.88 4.86
CA LEU A 68 1.72 -10.70 4.77
C LEU A 68 2.20 -10.24 6.14
N TRP A 69 1.32 -10.23 7.13
CA TRP A 69 1.65 -9.88 8.51
C TRP A 69 2.62 -10.88 9.14
N GLU A 70 2.37 -12.17 9.00
CA GLU A 70 3.27 -13.24 9.49
C GLU A 70 4.66 -13.12 8.86
N SER A 71 4.73 -12.87 7.55
CA SER A 71 6.00 -12.65 6.84
C SER A 71 6.76 -11.44 7.39
N LEU A 72 6.05 -10.37 7.75
CA LEU A 72 6.66 -9.19 8.36
C LEU A 72 7.18 -9.51 9.77
N MET A 73 6.39 -10.21 10.58
CA MET A 73 6.76 -10.60 11.95
C MET A 73 7.87 -11.67 12.01
N ALA A 74 8.17 -12.31 10.91
CA ALA A 74 9.37 -13.13 10.81
C ALA A 74 10.68 -12.31 10.93
N HIS A 75 10.62 -11.00 10.64
CA HIS A 75 11.77 -10.10 10.64
C HIS A 75 11.82 -9.12 11.83
N PHE A 76 10.72 -8.97 12.57
CA PHE A 76 10.62 -7.96 13.63
C PHE A 76 10.07 -8.57 14.92
N THR A 77 10.51 -7.98 16.04
CA THR A 77 9.95 -8.25 17.37
C THR A 77 9.29 -6.97 17.87
N LEU A 78 8.06 -7.09 18.33
CA LEU A 78 7.33 -5.98 18.97
C LEU A 78 7.57 -5.99 20.48
N PRO A 79 7.40 -4.85 21.18
CA PRO A 79 7.52 -4.78 22.64
C PRO A 79 6.56 -5.77 23.34
N ASP A 80 7.04 -6.45 24.36
CA ASP A 80 6.25 -7.45 25.10
C ASP A 80 5.07 -6.83 25.87
N HIS A 81 5.21 -5.59 26.31
CA HIS A 81 4.20 -4.87 27.08
C HIS A 81 2.98 -4.39 26.26
N LEU A 82 3.02 -4.52 24.92
CA LEU A 82 1.90 -4.10 24.10
C LEU A 82 0.66 -4.97 24.36
N THR A 83 -0.47 -4.30 24.52
CA THR A 83 -1.78 -4.96 24.57
C THR A 83 -2.16 -5.58 23.21
N ASP A 84 -3.13 -6.47 23.18
CA ASP A 84 -3.62 -7.06 21.92
C ASP A 84 -4.21 -6.00 21.00
N GLU A 85 -4.85 -4.97 21.57
CA GLU A 85 -5.36 -3.81 20.80
C GLU A 85 -4.23 -3.02 20.14
N GLU A 86 -3.15 -2.76 20.85
CA GLU A 86 -1.98 -2.06 20.30
C GLU A 86 -1.27 -2.90 19.23
N ARG A 87 -1.15 -4.20 19.42
CA ARG A 87 -0.63 -5.13 18.39
C ARG A 87 -1.48 -5.12 17.15
N GLU A 88 -2.81 -5.08 17.29
CA GLU A 88 -3.73 -4.98 16.17
C GLU A 88 -3.60 -3.62 15.44
N LYS A 89 -3.36 -2.53 16.16
CA LYS A 89 -3.03 -1.22 15.56
C LYS A 89 -1.75 -1.28 14.73
N VAL A 90 -0.71 -1.96 15.22
CA VAL A 90 0.54 -2.17 14.46
C VAL A 90 0.26 -2.93 13.17
N LYS A 91 -0.50 -4.02 13.24
CA LYS A 91 -0.91 -4.83 12.07
C LYS A 91 -1.67 -3.98 11.04
N LYS A 92 -2.67 -3.23 11.47
CA LYS A 92 -3.44 -2.33 10.60
C LYS A 92 -2.56 -1.27 9.94
N SER A 93 -1.65 -0.68 10.70
CA SER A 93 -0.68 0.29 10.18
C SER A 93 0.24 -0.33 9.12
N ALA A 94 0.77 -1.53 9.38
CA ALA A 94 1.60 -2.26 8.43
C ALA A 94 0.85 -2.58 7.13
N LEU A 95 -0.37 -3.11 7.23
CA LEU A 95 -1.21 -3.44 6.07
C LEU A 95 -1.57 -2.19 5.25
N LYS A 96 -1.79 -1.05 5.92
CA LYS A 96 -2.00 0.24 5.23
C LYS A 96 -0.76 0.66 4.45
N LYS A 97 0.44 0.51 5.02
CA LYS A 97 1.71 0.79 4.32
C LYS A 97 1.90 -0.15 3.13
N MET A 98 1.58 -1.42 3.28
CA MET A 98 1.62 -2.42 2.21
C MET A 98 0.67 -2.06 1.06
N ALA A 99 -0.57 -1.65 1.36
CA ALA A 99 -1.55 -1.20 0.38
C ALA A 99 -1.04 -0.03 -0.45
N ILE A 100 -0.47 0.98 0.21
CA ILE A 100 0.11 2.16 -0.44
C ILE A 100 1.30 1.75 -1.33
N ALA A 101 2.20 0.91 -0.80
CA ALA A 101 3.37 0.45 -1.53
C ALA A 101 2.98 -0.37 -2.77
N PHE A 102 1.97 -1.24 -2.66
CA PHE A 102 1.45 -2.05 -3.76
C PHE A 102 0.83 -1.18 -4.86
N ASN A 103 -0.03 -0.25 -4.49
CA ASN A 103 -0.64 0.67 -5.45
C ASN A 103 0.39 1.55 -6.15
N ASN A 104 1.37 2.08 -5.43
CA ASN A 104 2.45 2.87 -6.00
C ASN A 104 3.34 2.05 -6.94
N HIS A 105 3.60 0.79 -6.61
CA HIS A 105 4.33 -0.14 -7.46
C HIS A 105 3.60 -0.34 -8.79
N LYS A 106 2.32 -0.69 -8.77
CA LYS A 106 1.50 -0.85 -9.98
C LYS A 106 1.43 0.43 -10.82
N LYS A 107 1.30 1.60 -10.19
CA LYS A 107 1.29 2.89 -10.89
C LYS A 107 2.61 3.16 -11.62
N ARG A 108 3.75 2.89 -10.96
CA ARG A 108 5.08 3.10 -11.56
C ARG A 108 5.33 2.16 -12.74
N ILE A 109 4.97 0.89 -12.60
CA ILE A 109 5.08 -0.09 -13.70
C ILE A 109 4.24 0.35 -14.88
N TRP A 110 2.99 0.74 -14.64
CA TRP A 110 2.07 1.19 -15.69
C TRP A 110 2.56 2.44 -16.40
N ALA A 111 2.99 3.46 -15.66
CA ALA A 111 3.52 4.69 -16.22
C ALA A 111 4.76 4.45 -17.09
N LYS A 112 5.67 3.58 -16.62
CA LYS A 112 6.85 3.20 -17.40
C LYS A 112 6.46 2.47 -18.69
N TYR A 113 5.56 1.51 -18.61
CA TYR A 113 5.06 0.77 -19.79
C TYR A 113 4.49 1.71 -20.84
N GLN A 114 3.68 2.69 -20.43
CA GLN A 114 3.14 3.70 -21.35
C GLN A 114 4.24 4.61 -21.93
N ALA A 115 5.18 5.05 -21.11
CA ALA A 115 6.29 5.90 -21.55
C ALA A 115 7.22 5.19 -22.55
N ASP A 116 7.41 3.89 -22.39
CA ASP A 116 8.22 3.05 -23.29
C ASP A 116 7.44 2.61 -24.56
N GLY A 117 6.32 3.26 -24.86
CA GLY A 117 5.52 2.95 -26.05
C GLY A 117 4.80 1.60 -26.00
N LYS A 118 4.38 1.19 -24.81
CA LYS A 118 3.70 -0.09 -24.55
C LYS A 118 4.56 -1.33 -24.89
N LYS A 119 5.85 -1.22 -24.72
CA LYS A 119 6.74 -2.37 -24.84
C LYS A 119 6.73 -3.21 -23.58
N THR A 120 6.58 -4.52 -23.75
CA THR A 120 6.67 -5.47 -22.63
C THR A 120 8.04 -5.32 -21.95
N PRO A 121 8.07 -5.12 -20.62
CA PRO A 121 9.33 -4.93 -19.91
C PRO A 121 10.16 -6.20 -19.86
N ALA A 122 11.47 -6.04 -19.68
CA ALA A 122 12.30 -7.16 -19.29
C ALA A 122 11.94 -7.59 -17.87
N PHE A 123 11.49 -8.84 -17.69
CA PHE A 123 11.11 -9.39 -16.39
C PHE A 123 12.35 -9.80 -15.60
N LYS A 124 13.03 -8.81 -15.02
CA LYS A 124 14.24 -8.98 -14.20
C LYS A 124 14.09 -8.25 -12.87
N GLY A 125 14.75 -8.74 -11.84
CA GLY A 125 14.78 -8.14 -10.52
C GLY A 125 13.37 -8.04 -9.92
N THR A 126 12.92 -6.85 -9.58
CA THR A 126 11.60 -6.62 -8.94
C THR A 126 10.40 -6.96 -9.83
N LEU A 127 10.61 -7.13 -11.15
CA LEU A 127 9.57 -7.49 -12.13
C LEU A 127 9.58 -8.97 -12.50
N GLU A 128 10.50 -9.76 -12.00
CA GLU A 128 10.62 -11.18 -12.37
C GLU A 128 9.31 -11.94 -12.10
N LYS A 129 8.72 -11.74 -10.94
CA LYS A 129 7.44 -12.35 -10.56
C LYS A 129 6.21 -11.78 -11.29
N ALA A 130 6.38 -10.66 -11.98
CA ALA A 130 5.29 -10.05 -12.75
C ALA A 130 5.02 -10.77 -14.08
N LYS A 131 5.96 -11.58 -14.58
CA LYS A 131 5.88 -12.22 -15.88
C LYS A 131 4.58 -12.99 -16.09
N ASP A 132 4.23 -13.86 -15.16
CA ASP A 132 3.04 -14.74 -15.27
C ASP A 132 1.72 -13.98 -15.05
N HIS A 133 1.78 -12.75 -14.56
CA HIS A 133 0.64 -11.90 -14.24
C HIS A 133 0.53 -10.66 -15.15
N TRP A 134 1.46 -10.53 -16.10
CA TRP A 134 1.59 -9.32 -16.90
C TRP A 134 0.38 -9.08 -17.81
N ASP A 135 -0.03 -10.09 -18.56
CA ASP A 135 -1.13 -9.95 -19.52
C ASP A 135 -2.45 -9.59 -18.81
N ALA A 136 -2.74 -10.25 -17.68
CA ALA A 136 -3.92 -9.94 -16.88
C ALA A 136 -3.85 -8.51 -16.30
N PHE A 137 -2.67 -8.04 -15.89
CA PHE A 137 -2.45 -6.68 -15.41
C PHE A 137 -2.69 -5.65 -16.51
N VAL A 138 -2.13 -5.85 -17.70
CA VAL A 138 -2.32 -4.94 -18.84
C VAL A 138 -3.77 -4.92 -19.28
N GLN A 139 -4.41 -6.08 -19.42
CA GLN A 139 -5.81 -6.21 -19.79
C GLN A 139 -6.72 -5.43 -18.83
N PHE A 140 -6.50 -5.58 -17.52
CA PHE A 140 -7.25 -4.80 -16.52
C PHE A 140 -7.02 -3.30 -16.67
N LYS A 141 -5.76 -2.87 -16.82
CA LYS A 141 -5.41 -1.44 -16.95
C LYS A 141 -5.96 -0.79 -18.22
N GLU A 142 -6.12 -1.54 -19.27
CA GLU A 142 -6.68 -1.08 -20.55
C GLU A 142 -8.20 -1.18 -20.61
N SER A 143 -8.85 -1.84 -19.64
CA SER A 143 -10.31 -1.92 -19.57
C SER A 143 -10.95 -0.53 -19.44
N GLU A 144 -12.14 -0.38 -19.98
CA GLU A 144 -12.91 0.88 -19.89
C GLU A 144 -13.23 1.24 -18.45
N GLU A 145 -13.50 0.26 -17.61
CA GLU A 145 -13.72 0.44 -16.18
C GLU A 145 -12.51 1.04 -15.46
N ALA A 146 -11.31 0.53 -15.71
CA ALA A 146 -10.07 1.05 -15.12
C ALA A 146 -9.75 2.47 -15.62
N LYS A 147 -10.00 2.74 -16.90
CA LYS A 147 -9.84 4.08 -17.51
C LYS A 147 -10.80 5.08 -16.89
N GLU A 148 -12.07 4.73 -16.74
CA GLU A 148 -13.08 5.60 -16.15
C GLU A 148 -12.78 5.87 -14.67
N ARG A 149 -12.40 4.84 -13.90
CA ARG A 149 -11.96 4.99 -12.51
C ARG A 149 -10.74 5.93 -12.40
N SER A 150 -9.78 5.81 -13.31
CA SER A 150 -8.61 6.70 -13.35
C SER A 150 -9.02 8.15 -13.67
N ARG A 151 -9.96 8.36 -14.58
CA ARG A 151 -10.52 9.67 -14.93
C ARG A 151 -11.21 10.33 -13.73
N ILE A 152 -12.08 9.60 -13.05
CA ILE A 152 -12.77 10.08 -11.85
C ILE A 152 -11.78 10.45 -10.75
N ASN A 153 -10.78 9.61 -10.51
CA ASN A 153 -9.76 9.87 -9.49
C ASN A 153 -8.93 11.13 -9.81
N LYS A 154 -8.61 11.38 -11.07
CA LYS A 154 -7.93 12.62 -11.49
C LYS A 154 -8.79 13.86 -11.23
N ILE A 155 -10.08 13.80 -11.56
CA ILE A 155 -11.03 14.89 -11.29
C ILE A 155 -11.13 15.16 -9.79
N ASN A 156 -11.26 14.13 -8.98
CA ASN A 156 -11.33 14.25 -7.52
C ASN A 156 -10.05 14.82 -6.92
N ALA A 157 -8.88 14.45 -7.46
CA ALA A 157 -7.60 15.01 -7.02
C ALA A 157 -7.49 16.51 -7.33
N VAL A 158 -7.97 16.96 -8.52
CA VAL A 158 -8.02 18.38 -8.88
C VAL A 158 -8.97 19.13 -7.95
N ARG A 159 -10.17 18.59 -7.71
CA ARG A 159 -11.15 19.21 -6.80
C ARG A 159 -10.59 19.37 -5.37
N LYS A 160 -9.85 18.39 -4.86
CA LYS A 160 -9.19 18.50 -3.55
C LYS A 160 -8.12 19.59 -3.49
N LYS A 161 -7.43 19.86 -4.58
CA LYS A 161 -6.44 20.95 -4.67
C LYS A 161 -7.08 22.32 -4.78
N VAL A 162 -8.27 22.40 -5.37
CA VAL A 162 -9.03 23.64 -5.61
C VAL A 162 -10.04 23.91 -4.49
N ALA A 163 -10.35 22.92 -3.65
CA ALA A 163 -11.17 23.18 -2.46
C ALA A 163 -10.49 24.30 -1.68
N PRO A 164 -11.13 25.48 -1.54
CA PRO A 164 -10.57 26.55 -0.76
C PRO A 164 -10.26 25.98 0.60
N TYR A 165 -9.14 26.37 1.15
CA TYR A 165 -8.83 26.23 2.55
C TYR A 165 -9.92 27.00 3.32
N SER A 166 -11.07 26.43 3.45
CA SER A 166 -12.08 26.83 4.41
C SER A 166 -11.59 26.34 5.77
N GLY A 167 -10.32 26.65 6.05
CA GLY A 167 -9.84 26.73 7.38
C GLY A 167 -10.73 27.76 8.04
N ALA A 168 -11.49 27.36 9.04
CA ALA A 168 -12.15 28.20 10.00
C ALA A 168 -11.15 29.18 10.65
N ARG A 169 -10.68 30.16 9.90
CA ARG A 169 -9.80 31.24 10.32
C ARG A 169 -10.23 32.56 9.75
N TRP A 170 -11.53 32.74 9.70
CA TRP A 170 -12.09 34.06 9.60
C TRP A 170 -13.21 34.20 10.62
N LEU A 171 -12.83 34.23 11.89
CA LEU A 171 -13.59 35.00 12.85
C LEU A 171 -13.03 36.42 12.73
N PRO A 172 -13.75 37.39 12.16
CA PRO A 172 -13.41 38.76 12.33
C PRO A 172 -13.41 39.03 13.83
N GLY A 173 -12.33 39.67 14.32
CA GLY A 173 -12.21 40.03 15.69
C GLY A 173 -13.51 40.67 16.17
N ARG A 174 -14.06 40.20 17.29
CA ARG A 174 -15.09 40.93 18.00
C ARG A 174 -14.50 42.31 18.34
N PRO A 175 -15.12 43.42 17.95
CA PRO A 175 -14.78 44.68 18.53
C PRO A 175 -15.05 44.58 20.02
N ALA A 176 -14.11 45.07 20.79
CA ALA A 176 -14.24 45.19 22.21
C ALA A 176 -15.50 46.00 22.61
#